data_ea2e1b546b9752c8253bdf6011c4f175
#
_entry.id   ea2e1b546b9752c8253bdf6011c4f175
#
_cell.length_a   1.000
_cell.length_b   1.000
_cell.length_c   1.000
_cell.angle_alpha   90.00
_cell.angle_beta   90.00
_cell.angle_gamma   90.00
#
_symmetry.space_group_name_H-M   'P 1'
#
loop_
_entity.id
_entity.type
_entity.pdbx_description
1 polymer ?
#
loop_
_entity_poly.entity_id
_entity_poly.type
_entity_poly.pdbx_seq_one_letter_code
_entity_poly.pdbx_strand_id
1 'polypeptide(L)'
;MNTIERLHPRHAASYRALMLEAYRVHPDAFTSSARERTALPLSWWEARLDDKEDAPEVVLAITDQQAILGVVGLGFNSRDKARHKVSLFGMYVPHAHQHKGFGRQLLDAALLQASLRPHASLIQLTVSEHNAAALRLYEQCGFKAFGLEPMAVALDDGFVSKVHMWRPLLNAR
;
A
#
# COMPACT_ATOMS: atom_id res chain seq x y z
N MET A 1 13.35 13.34 -13.88
CA MET A 1 13.99 12.80 -12.63
C MET A 1 12.90 12.30 -11.72
N ASN A 2 12.99 11.08 -11.26
CA ASN A 2 11.99 10.49 -10.40
C ASN A 2 12.13 11.01 -8.97
N THR A 3 11.01 11.38 -8.38
CA THR A 3 10.93 11.82 -6.97
C THR A 3 9.92 10.99 -6.23
N ILE A 4 10.12 10.87 -4.91
CA ILE A 4 9.10 10.27 -4.03
C ILE A 4 8.42 11.41 -3.30
N GLU A 5 7.10 11.43 -3.38
CA GLU A 5 6.28 12.45 -2.74
C GLU A 5 4.99 11.86 -2.14
N ARG A 6 4.42 12.56 -1.18
CA ARG A 6 3.08 12.27 -0.68
C ARG A 6 2.07 12.78 -1.70
N LEU A 7 1.09 11.95 -2.01
CA LEU A 7 -0.05 12.39 -2.83
C LEU A 7 -1.01 13.25 -1.99
N HIS A 8 -1.60 14.23 -2.65
CA HIS A 8 -2.57 15.19 -2.11
C HIS A 8 -3.90 15.09 -2.87
N PRO A 9 -5.00 15.68 -2.39
CA PRO A 9 -6.31 15.61 -3.06
C PRO A 9 -6.27 15.96 -4.55
N ARG A 10 -5.43 16.90 -4.97
CA ARG A 10 -5.25 17.26 -6.39
C ARG A 10 -4.80 16.10 -7.29
N HIS A 11 -4.20 15.06 -6.73
CA HIS A 11 -3.73 13.87 -7.46
C HIS A 11 -4.80 12.76 -7.55
N ALA A 12 -5.99 12.98 -6.99
CA ALA A 12 -7.01 11.95 -6.86
C ALA A 12 -7.41 11.30 -8.17
N ALA A 13 -7.52 12.06 -9.26
CA ALA A 13 -7.88 11.53 -10.57
C ALA A 13 -6.81 10.58 -11.14
N SER A 14 -5.54 10.96 -11.05
CA SER A 14 -4.41 10.14 -11.52
C SER A 14 -4.23 8.90 -10.63
N TYR A 15 -4.34 9.06 -9.31
CA TYR A 15 -4.27 7.96 -8.36
C TYR A 15 -5.42 6.95 -8.58
N ARG A 16 -6.65 7.43 -8.77
CA ARG A 16 -7.80 6.60 -9.10
C ARG A 16 -7.56 5.78 -10.36
N ALA A 17 -7.09 6.41 -11.43
CA ALA A 17 -6.81 5.73 -12.70
C ALA A 17 -5.78 4.60 -12.52
N LEU A 18 -4.70 4.86 -11.79
CA LEU A 18 -3.66 3.87 -11.50
C LEU A 18 -4.19 2.70 -10.67
N MET A 19 -4.97 2.97 -9.62
CA MET A 19 -5.50 1.91 -8.77
C MET A 19 -6.59 1.08 -9.46
N LEU A 20 -7.40 1.68 -10.32
CA LEU A 20 -8.37 0.93 -11.13
C LEU A 20 -7.66 -0.02 -12.12
N GLU A 21 -6.52 0.39 -12.67
CA GLU A 21 -5.66 -0.50 -13.45
C GLU A 21 -5.15 -1.66 -12.58
N ALA A 22 -4.60 -1.36 -11.41
CA ALA A 22 -4.09 -2.37 -10.48
C ALA A 22 -5.13 -3.44 -10.13
N TYR A 23 -6.36 -3.03 -9.82
CA TYR A 23 -7.44 -3.96 -9.49
C TYR A 23 -7.86 -4.85 -10.66
N ARG A 24 -7.79 -4.35 -11.90
CA ARG A 24 -8.11 -5.13 -13.10
C ARG A 24 -7.00 -6.10 -13.46
N VAL A 25 -5.75 -5.67 -13.37
CA VAL A 25 -4.60 -6.47 -13.80
C VAL A 25 -4.22 -7.52 -12.74
N HIS A 26 -4.43 -7.20 -11.46
CA HIS A 26 -4.07 -8.06 -10.33
C HIS A 26 -5.26 -8.28 -9.38
N PRO A 27 -6.34 -8.91 -9.83
CA PRO A 27 -7.55 -9.10 -9.01
C PRO A 27 -7.28 -9.94 -7.75
N ASP A 28 -6.30 -10.83 -7.79
CA ASP A 28 -5.86 -11.67 -6.67
C ASP A 28 -5.02 -10.93 -5.61
N ALA A 29 -4.46 -9.79 -5.95
CA ALA A 29 -3.61 -9.01 -5.04
C ALA A 29 -4.39 -8.04 -4.15
N PHE A 30 -5.65 -7.73 -4.51
CA PHE A 30 -6.45 -6.72 -3.83
C PHE A 30 -7.80 -7.29 -3.38
N THR A 31 -8.24 -6.89 -2.20
CA THR A 31 -9.58 -7.23 -1.70
C THR A 31 -10.68 -6.43 -2.41
N SER A 32 -10.38 -5.20 -2.82
CA SER A 32 -11.31 -4.35 -3.56
C SER A 32 -11.34 -4.73 -5.04
N SER A 33 -12.53 -4.77 -5.63
CA SER A 33 -12.69 -4.97 -7.08
C SER A 33 -12.66 -3.64 -7.84
N ALA A 34 -12.27 -3.70 -9.12
CA ALA A 34 -12.35 -2.55 -10.01
C ALA A 34 -13.79 -2.03 -10.14
N ARG A 35 -14.80 -2.92 -10.15
CA ARG A 35 -16.21 -2.56 -10.23
C ARG A 35 -16.66 -1.72 -9.04
N GLU A 36 -16.35 -2.17 -7.82
CA GLU A 36 -16.69 -1.43 -6.59
C GLU A 36 -16.03 -0.06 -6.55
N ARG A 37 -14.74 -0.01 -6.88
CA ARG A 37 -13.97 1.23 -6.82
C ARG A 37 -14.32 2.22 -7.93
N THR A 38 -14.70 1.74 -9.12
CA THR A 38 -15.17 2.60 -10.22
C THR A 38 -16.47 3.33 -9.85
N ALA A 39 -17.33 2.69 -9.06
CA ALA A 39 -18.59 3.27 -8.62
C ALA A 39 -18.45 4.40 -7.61
N LEU A 40 -17.28 4.55 -6.96
CA LEU A 40 -17.03 5.58 -5.96
C LEU A 40 -16.79 6.95 -6.62
N PRO A 41 -17.34 8.04 -6.05
CA PRO A 41 -17.11 9.39 -6.58
C PRO A 41 -15.66 9.82 -6.38
N LEU A 42 -15.21 10.83 -7.15
CA LEU A 42 -13.87 11.37 -7.02
C LEU A 42 -13.58 11.90 -5.61
N SER A 43 -14.60 12.46 -4.95
CA SER A 43 -14.50 12.94 -3.56
C SER A 43 -14.06 11.87 -2.56
N TRP A 44 -14.41 10.61 -2.79
CA TRP A 44 -13.93 9.50 -1.98
C TRP A 44 -12.41 9.32 -2.13
N TRP A 45 -11.90 9.45 -3.36
CA TRP A 45 -10.47 9.35 -3.65
C TRP A 45 -9.70 10.56 -3.11
N GLU A 46 -10.29 11.75 -3.19
CA GLU A 46 -9.74 12.97 -2.59
C GLU A 46 -9.60 12.84 -1.07
N ALA A 47 -10.64 12.33 -0.41
CA ALA A 47 -10.63 12.11 1.04
C ALA A 47 -9.55 11.11 1.49
N ARG A 48 -9.23 10.11 0.67
CA ARG A 48 -8.14 9.16 0.92
C ARG A 48 -6.76 9.82 0.87
N LEU A 49 -6.64 10.91 0.14
CA LEU A 49 -5.41 11.68 -0.02
C LEU A 49 -5.40 12.95 0.86
N ASP A 50 -6.17 12.94 1.95
CA ASP A 50 -6.17 14.04 2.92
C ASP A 50 -4.73 14.38 3.33
N ASP A 51 -4.38 15.67 3.23
CA ASP A 51 -3.02 16.16 3.44
C ASP A 51 -2.73 16.66 4.85
N LYS A 52 -3.68 16.45 5.78
CA LYS A 52 -3.45 16.75 7.20
C LYS A 52 -2.30 15.89 7.76
N GLU A 53 -1.62 16.44 8.75
CA GLU A 53 -0.50 15.75 9.41
C GLU A 53 -0.93 14.45 10.08
N ASP A 54 -2.13 14.46 10.70
CA ASP A 54 -2.73 13.32 11.40
C ASP A 54 -3.70 12.50 10.55
N ALA A 55 -3.70 12.68 9.22
CA ALA A 55 -4.58 11.95 8.32
C ALA A 55 -4.51 10.42 8.59
N PRO A 56 -5.66 9.72 8.58
CA PRO A 56 -5.71 8.29 8.87
C PRO A 56 -5.04 7.44 7.78
N GLU A 57 -4.88 7.99 6.59
CA GLU A 57 -4.19 7.33 5.48
C GLU A 57 -3.20 8.31 4.83
N VAL A 58 -2.06 7.76 4.39
CA VAL A 58 -1.05 8.48 3.61
C VAL A 58 -0.70 7.63 2.40
N VAL A 59 -0.70 8.22 1.22
CA VAL A 59 -0.23 7.55 -0.01
C VAL A 59 1.03 8.24 -0.49
N LEU A 60 2.09 7.45 -0.67
CA LEU A 60 3.35 7.87 -1.28
C LEU A 60 3.41 7.40 -2.73
N ALA A 61 4.01 8.18 -3.58
CA ALA A 61 4.18 7.85 -4.99
C ALA A 61 5.60 8.15 -5.47
N ILE A 62 6.07 7.37 -6.43
CA ILE A 62 7.16 7.77 -7.30
C ILE A 62 6.55 8.50 -8.48
N THR A 63 6.99 9.71 -8.73
CA THR A 63 6.48 10.56 -9.80
C THR A 63 7.61 11.01 -10.75
N ASP A 64 7.27 11.23 -12.00
CA ASP A 64 8.09 11.90 -12.99
C ASP A 64 7.22 12.89 -13.78
N GLN A 65 7.52 14.18 -13.70
CA GLN A 65 6.78 15.26 -14.40
C GLN A 65 5.25 15.21 -14.24
N GLN A 66 4.71 14.82 -13.08
CA GLN A 66 3.29 14.62 -12.77
C GLN A 66 2.74 13.21 -13.10
N ALA A 67 3.47 12.37 -13.82
CA ALA A 67 3.07 10.98 -14.00
C ALA A 67 3.37 10.17 -12.73
N ILE A 68 2.41 9.37 -12.27
CA ILE A 68 2.61 8.45 -11.14
C ILE A 68 3.14 7.13 -11.69
N LEU A 69 4.35 6.76 -11.27
CA LEU A 69 5.05 5.55 -11.73
C LEU A 69 4.89 4.36 -10.78
N GLY A 70 4.41 4.61 -9.58
CA GLY A 70 4.12 3.60 -8.56
C GLY A 70 3.65 4.25 -7.28
N VAL A 71 2.94 3.49 -6.45
CA VAL A 71 2.33 3.96 -5.21
C VAL A 71 2.44 2.95 -4.08
N VAL A 72 2.35 3.44 -2.85
CA VAL A 72 2.16 2.65 -1.63
C VAL A 72 1.33 3.44 -0.63
N GLY A 73 0.39 2.77 0.02
CA GLY A 73 -0.46 3.36 1.05
C GLY A 73 -0.06 2.95 2.46
N LEU A 74 -0.26 3.85 3.41
CA LEU A 74 -0.12 3.63 4.85
C LEU A 74 -1.43 3.97 5.55
N GLY A 75 -1.91 3.06 6.40
CA GLY A 75 -3.07 3.28 7.26
C GLY A 75 -2.64 3.37 8.71
N PHE A 76 -3.17 4.36 9.42
CA PHE A 76 -2.88 4.63 10.83
C PHE A 76 -4.14 4.42 11.67
N ASN A 77 -4.03 3.61 12.69
CA ASN A 77 -5.16 3.30 13.57
C ASN A 77 -5.26 4.35 14.68
N SER A 78 -6.47 4.89 14.89
CA SER A 78 -6.73 5.90 15.92
C SER A 78 -7.08 5.32 17.29
N ARG A 79 -7.35 4.00 17.39
CA ARG A 79 -7.71 3.36 18.66
C ARG A 79 -6.50 3.26 19.58
N ASP A 80 -6.65 3.65 20.84
CA ASP A 80 -5.54 3.71 21.81
C ASP A 80 -4.70 2.43 21.89
N LYS A 81 -5.34 1.28 21.88
CA LYS A 81 -4.65 -0.02 21.96
C LYS A 81 -4.12 -0.55 20.63
N ALA A 82 -4.36 0.16 19.52
CA ALA A 82 -3.96 -0.25 18.18
C ALA A 82 -3.15 0.81 17.42
N ARG A 83 -3.00 2.03 17.97
CA ARG A 83 -2.27 3.14 17.32
C ARG A 83 -0.78 2.89 17.12
N HIS A 84 -0.24 1.87 17.76
CA HIS A 84 1.14 1.43 17.54
C HIS A 84 1.32 0.63 16.24
N LYS A 85 0.23 0.22 15.59
CA LYS A 85 0.25 -0.57 14.36
C LYS A 85 0.02 0.32 13.15
N VAL A 86 0.90 0.22 12.17
CA VAL A 86 0.72 0.83 10.85
C VAL A 86 0.42 -0.27 9.85
N SER A 87 -0.54 -0.06 8.98
CA SER A 87 -0.87 -0.99 7.89
C SER A 87 -0.32 -0.46 6.58
N LEU A 88 0.46 -1.28 5.87
CA LEU A 88 0.85 -0.99 4.50
C LEU A 88 -0.18 -1.61 3.56
N PHE A 89 -0.66 -0.83 2.58
CA PHE A 89 -1.67 -1.29 1.63
C PHE A 89 -1.45 -0.68 0.25
N GLY A 90 -2.12 -1.25 -0.76
CA GLY A 90 -2.25 -0.65 -2.07
C GLY A 90 -0.93 -0.36 -2.78
N MET A 91 0.10 -1.20 -2.56
CA MET A 91 1.37 -1.06 -3.26
C MET A 91 1.23 -1.58 -4.68
N TYR A 92 1.53 -0.72 -5.64
CA TYR A 92 1.46 -1.06 -7.06
C TYR A 92 2.50 -0.30 -7.88
N VAL A 93 3.20 -1.03 -8.73
CA VAL A 93 4.10 -0.50 -9.77
C VAL A 93 3.65 -1.09 -11.11
N PRO A 94 3.18 -0.27 -12.06
CA PRO A 94 2.79 -0.74 -13.39
C PRO A 94 3.90 -1.53 -14.07
N HIS A 95 3.53 -2.50 -14.89
CA HIS A 95 4.48 -3.39 -15.56
C HIS A 95 5.59 -2.65 -16.31
N ALA A 96 5.26 -1.56 -16.99
CA ALA A 96 6.22 -0.71 -17.72
C ALA A 96 7.30 -0.07 -16.82
N HIS A 97 7.07 -0.02 -15.52
CA HIS A 97 7.96 0.60 -14.53
C HIS A 97 8.57 -0.40 -13.56
N GLN A 98 8.25 -1.68 -13.67
CA GLN A 98 8.86 -2.75 -12.87
C GLN A 98 10.34 -2.94 -13.19
N HIS A 99 11.05 -3.67 -12.34
CA HIS A 99 12.48 -3.98 -12.45
C HIS A 99 13.42 -2.77 -12.43
N LYS A 100 12.92 -1.60 -12.03
CA LYS A 100 13.68 -0.35 -11.86
C LYS A 100 13.98 -0.03 -10.38
N GLY A 101 13.69 -0.96 -9.48
CA GLY A 101 13.88 -0.77 -8.04
C GLY A 101 12.80 0.09 -7.36
N PHE A 102 11.73 0.47 -8.06
CA PHE A 102 10.69 1.36 -7.53
C PHE A 102 9.94 0.77 -6.35
N GLY A 103 9.66 -0.53 -6.38
CA GLY A 103 9.03 -1.21 -5.24
C GLY A 103 9.85 -1.09 -3.96
N ARG A 104 11.17 -1.26 -4.05
CA ARG A 104 12.07 -1.08 -2.91
C ARG A 104 12.10 0.37 -2.43
N GLN A 105 12.21 1.32 -3.33
CA GLN A 105 12.23 2.75 -2.98
C GLN A 105 10.94 3.19 -2.29
N LEU A 106 9.78 2.74 -2.81
CA LEU A 106 8.47 2.99 -2.18
C LEU A 106 8.40 2.40 -0.77
N LEU A 107 8.88 1.17 -0.61
CA LEU A 107 8.84 0.49 0.68
C LEU A 107 9.76 1.17 1.70
N ASP A 108 10.96 1.56 1.30
CA ASP A 108 11.90 2.31 2.17
C ASP A 108 11.29 3.66 2.60
N ALA A 109 10.65 4.38 1.68
CA ALA A 109 9.96 5.63 1.99
C ALA A 109 8.75 5.41 2.92
N ALA A 110 7.98 4.34 2.70
CA ALA A 110 6.86 3.99 3.57
C ALA A 110 7.31 3.66 5.00
N LEU A 111 8.40 2.93 5.15
CA LEU A 111 8.98 2.62 6.46
C LEU A 111 9.43 3.89 7.20
N LEU A 112 10.08 4.81 6.48
CA LEU A 112 10.46 6.11 7.04
C LEU A 112 9.22 6.91 7.46
N GLN A 113 8.24 7.04 6.59
CA GLN A 113 7.00 7.78 6.86
C GLN A 113 6.23 7.18 8.06
N ALA A 114 6.16 5.85 8.15
CA ALA A 114 5.52 5.17 9.26
C ALA A 114 6.22 5.46 10.60
N SER A 115 7.55 5.49 10.61
CA SER A 115 8.34 5.76 11.83
C SER A 115 8.24 7.19 12.33
N LEU A 116 7.77 8.13 11.51
CA LEU A 116 7.54 9.53 11.92
C LEU A 116 6.26 9.69 12.76
N ARG A 117 5.33 8.72 12.70
CA ARG A 117 4.09 8.81 13.49
C ARG A 117 4.37 8.55 14.97
N PRO A 118 3.88 9.43 15.87
CA PRO A 118 3.92 9.17 17.30
C PRO A 118 3.25 7.84 17.64
N HIS A 119 3.84 7.08 18.52
CA HIS A 119 3.36 5.78 18.98
C HIS A 119 3.46 4.61 17.98
N ALA A 120 3.80 4.83 16.71
CA ALA A 120 4.00 3.75 15.77
C ALA A 120 5.20 2.88 16.19
N SER A 121 4.98 1.57 16.32
CA SER A 121 6.00 0.62 16.78
C SER A 121 6.24 -0.52 15.79
N LEU A 122 5.26 -0.80 14.96
CA LEU A 122 5.35 -1.86 13.95
C LEU A 122 4.56 -1.49 12.70
N ILE A 123 4.93 -2.14 11.61
CA ILE A 123 4.20 -2.10 10.35
C ILE A 123 3.84 -3.51 9.93
N GLN A 124 2.64 -3.68 9.41
CA GLN A 124 2.11 -4.97 8.97
C GLN A 124 1.47 -4.83 7.58
N LEU A 125 1.44 -5.95 6.88
CA LEU A 125 0.83 -6.04 5.55
C LEU A 125 0.26 -7.45 5.32
N THR A 126 -0.56 -7.57 4.29
CA THR A 126 -0.94 -8.86 3.74
C THR A 126 -0.51 -8.94 2.28
N VAL A 127 -0.15 -10.12 1.83
CA VAL A 127 0.28 -10.37 0.46
C VAL A 127 -0.27 -11.72 -0.01
N SER A 128 -0.70 -11.80 -1.27
CA SER A 128 -1.14 -13.07 -1.87
C SER A 128 -0.02 -14.12 -1.76
N GLU A 129 -0.37 -15.32 -1.34
CA GLU A 129 0.60 -16.43 -1.19
C GLU A 129 1.34 -16.78 -2.49
N HIS A 130 0.74 -16.50 -3.64
CA HIS A 130 1.33 -16.76 -4.95
C HIS A 130 2.21 -15.62 -5.49
N ASN A 131 2.23 -14.47 -4.83
CA ASN A 131 3.05 -13.34 -5.23
C ASN A 131 4.48 -13.47 -4.71
N ALA A 132 5.26 -14.37 -5.32
CA ALA A 132 6.62 -14.68 -4.88
C ALA A 132 7.56 -13.46 -4.94
N ALA A 133 7.38 -12.56 -5.92
CA ALA A 133 8.20 -11.36 -6.05
C ALA A 133 7.96 -10.39 -4.90
N ALA A 134 6.70 -10.15 -4.52
CA ALA A 134 6.36 -9.30 -3.39
C ALA A 134 6.81 -9.90 -2.05
N LEU A 135 6.59 -11.20 -1.85
CA LEU A 135 7.07 -11.91 -0.64
C LEU A 135 8.57 -11.72 -0.45
N ARG A 136 9.36 -11.95 -1.49
CA ARG A 136 10.82 -11.75 -1.43
C ARG A 136 11.21 -10.31 -1.13
N LEU A 137 10.55 -9.34 -1.75
CA LEU A 137 10.81 -7.94 -1.50
C LEU A 137 10.57 -7.59 -0.02
N TYR A 138 9.44 -8.02 0.54
CA TYR A 138 9.11 -7.77 1.95
C TYR A 138 10.09 -8.47 2.89
N GLU A 139 10.44 -9.71 2.64
CA GLU A 139 11.45 -10.45 3.42
C GLU A 139 12.82 -9.76 3.41
N GLN A 140 13.28 -9.30 2.24
CA GLN A 140 14.52 -8.53 2.09
C GLN A 140 14.48 -7.20 2.83
N CYS A 141 13.29 -6.64 3.06
CA CYS A 141 13.08 -5.42 3.85
C CYS A 141 12.79 -5.71 5.33
N GLY A 142 13.03 -6.94 5.80
CA GLY A 142 12.94 -7.31 7.20
C GLY A 142 11.56 -7.68 7.71
N PHE A 143 10.58 -7.83 6.82
CA PHE A 143 9.27 -8.37 7.20
C PHE A 143 9.36 -9.88 7.43
N LYS A 144 8.58 -10.36 8.40
CA LYS A 144 8.44 -11.76 8.74
C LYS A 144 6.98 -12.19 8.65
N ALA A 145 6.72 -13.36 8.07
CA ALA A 145 5.41 -13.96 8.08
C ALA A 145 5.01 -14.40 9.50
N PHE A 146 3.76 -14.17 9.87
CA PHE A 146 3.21 -14.61 11.15
C PHE A 146 1.88 -15.34 11.04
N GLY A 147 1.32 -15.44 9.86
CA GLY A 147 0.08 -16.18 9.65
C GLY A 147 -0.26 -16.32 8.17
N LEU A 148 -1.08 -17.31 7.88
CA LEU A 148 -1.72 -17.53 6.59
C LEU A 148 -3.23 -17.43 6.80
N GLU A 149 -3.87 -16.54 6.05
CA GLU A 149 -5.32 -16.38 6.01
C GLU A 149 -5.86 -17.19 4.83
N PRO A 150 -6.50 -18.35 5.08
CA PRO A 150 -7.07 -19.15 4.01
C PRO A 150 -8.30 -18.46 3.42
N MET A 151 -8.52 -18.62 2.13
CA MET A 151 -9.69 -18.05 1.43
C MET A 151 -9.86 -16.53 1.65
N ALA A 152 -8.76 -15.79 1.66
CA ALA A 152 -8.74 -14.37 2.00
C ALA A 152 -9.39 -13.50 0.93
N VAL A 153 -9.31 -13.89 -0.34
CA VAL A 153 -9.90 -13.19 -1.49
C VAL A 153 -10.70 -14.19 -2.33
N ALA A 154 -11.97 -13.85 -2.59
CA ALA A 154 -12.81 -14.59 -3.51
C ALA A 154 -12.58 -14.10 -4.94
N LEU A 155 -12.33 -15.03 -5.84
CA LEU A 155 -12.26 -14.83 -7.29
C LEU A 155 -13.38 -15.60 -7.98
N ASP A 156 -13.60 -15.36 -9.27
CA ASP A 156 -14.65 -16.04 -10.05
C ASP A 156 -14.46 -17.57 -10.09
N ASP A 157 -13.20 -18.02 -10.03
CA ASP A 157 -12.80 -19.43 -10.13
C ASP A 157 -12.26 -20.04 -8.82
N GLY A 158 -12.42 -19.37 -7.70
CA GLY A 158 -11.97 -19.89 -6.41
C GLY A 158 -11.55 -18.82 -5.42
N PHE A 159 -10.56 -19.17 -4.59
CA PHE A 159 -10.07 -18.32 -3.51
C PHE A 159 -8.56 -18.22 -3.54
N VAL A 160 -8.05 -17.11 -3.04
CA VAL A 160 -6.61 -16.90 -2.79
C VAL A 160 -6.39 -16.69 -1.31
N SER A 161 -5.37 -17.34 -0.77
CA SER A 161 -4.90 -17.13 0.61
C SER A 161 -3.94 -15.95 0.67
N LYS A 162 -3.88 -15.28 1.83
CA LYS A 162 -2.94 -14.20 2.09
C LYS A 162 -1.98 -14.55 3.22
N VAL A 163 -0.72 -14.21 3.01
CA VAL A 163 0.30 -14.25 4.04
C VAL A 163 0.28 -12.93 4.79
N HIS A 164 0.16 -12.98 6.10
CA HIS A 164 0.30 -11.83 6.98
C HIS A 164 1.75 -11.65 7.39
N MET A 165 2.30 -10.47 7.19
CA MET A 165 3.68 -10.15 7.50
C MET A 165 3.76 -8.90 8.36
N TRP A 166 4.81 -8.80 9.17
CA TRP A 166 5.07 -7.65 10.02
C TRP A 166 6.57 -7.41 10.20
N ARG A 167 6.91 -6.22 10.62
CA ARG A 167 8.23 -5.90 11.15
C ARG A 167 8.14 -4.77 12.19
N PRO A 168 9.08 -4.70 13.17
CA PRO A 168 9.20 -3.53 14.03
C PRO A 168 9.67 -2.32 13.22
N LEU A 169 9.27 -1.12 13.68
CA LEU A 169 9.83 0.15 13.23
C LEU A 169 11.04 0.50 14.07
N LEU A 170 12.04 1.19 13.48
CA LEU A 170 13.32 1.49 14.15
C LEU A 170 13.17 2.32 15.42
N ASN A 171 12.08 3.07 15.58
CA ASN A 171 11.80 3.91 16.74
C ASN A 171 10.89 3.22 17.78
N ALA A 172 10.64 1.92 17.63
CA ALA A 172 9.86 1.16 18.60
C ALA A 172 10.65 1.05 19.92
N ARG A 173 10.20 1.75 20.98
CA ARG A 173 10.64 1.59 22.36
C ARG A 173 9.65 0.81 23.16
#